data_06fd95b888bd1bc56051fdf1916ccb6f
#
_entry.id   06fd95b888bd1bc56051fdf1916ccb6f
#
_cell.length_a   1.000
_cell.length_b   1.000
_cell.length_c   1.000
_cell.angle_alpha   90.00
_cell.angle_beta   90.00
_cell.angle_gamma   90.00
#
_symmetry.space_group_name_H-M   'P 1'
#
loop_
_entity.id
_entity.type
_entity.pdbx_description
1 polymer ?
#
loop_
_entity_poly.entity_id
_entity_poly.type
_entity_poly.pdbx_seq_one_letter_code
_entity_poly.pdbx_strand_id
1 'polypeptide(L)'
;ITAPEDNASFKRLLGDGSDFGISISYAVQPSPDGLAQAFIIGEEFIGNDNVCLVLGDNIFYGQSFTQTLKQAAAQTHGATV
;
A
#
# COMPACT_ATOMS: atom_id res chain seq x y z
N ILE A 1 -4.25 1.50 -4.49
CA ILE A 1 -4.92 2.71 -4.97
C ILE A 1 -4.31 3.10 -6.31
N THR A 2 -5.12 3.33 -7.31
CA THR A 2 -4.67 3.62 -8.66
C THR A 2 -5.40 4.84 -9.23
N ALA A 3 -4.84 5.39 -10.32
CA ALA A 3 -5.58 6.32 -11.16
C ALA A 3 -6.76 5.60 -11.83
N PRO A 4 -7.83 6.33 -12.20
CA PRO A 4 -9.00 5.68 -12.80
C PRO A 4 -8.69 4.88 -14.05
N GLU A 5 -7.81 5.38 -14.91
CA GLU A 5 -7.44 4.75 -16.18
C GLU A 5 -6.64 3.47 -16.01
N ASP A 6 -5.98 3.27 -14.87
CA ASP A 6 -5.08 2.12 -14.66
C ASP A 6 -5.72 1.01 -13.82
N ASN A 7 -6.84 1.28 -13.18
CA ASN A 7 -7.45 0.36 -12.22
C ASN A 7 -7.77 -1.00 -12.84
N ALA A 8 -8.41 -1.01 -14.02
CA ALA A 8 -8.79 -2.25 -14.68
C ALA A 8 -7.58 -3.07 -15.09
N SER A 9 -6.49 -2.42 -15.52
CA SER A 9 -5.26 -3.10 -15.90
C SER A 9 -4.60 -3.79 -14.71
N PHE A 10 -4.55 -3.13 -13.56
CA PHE A 10 -4.01 -3.74 -12.34
C PHE A 10 -4.86 -4.91 -11.87
N LYS A 11 -6.18 -4.80 -11.91
CA LYS A 11 -7.07 -5.90 -11.56
C LYS A 11 -6.85 -7.11 -12.45
N ARG A 12 -6.64 -6.89 -13.75
CA ARG A 12 -6.42 -7.97 -14.70
C ARG A 12 -5.08 -8.65 -14.46
N LEU A 13 -4.05 -7.88 -14.11
CA LEU A 13 -2.71 -8.40 -13.92
C LEU A 13 -2.58 -9.16 -12.59
N LEU A 14 -3.11 -8.60 -11.51
CA LEU A 14 -2.84 -9.07 -10.15
C LEU A 14 -4.00 -9.85 -9.54
N GLY A 15 -5.22 -9.68 -10.06
CA GLY A 15 -6.40 -10.34 -9.51
C GLY A 15 -6.62 -9.94 -8.05
N ASP A 16 -6.99 -10.89 -7.23
CA ASP A 16 -7.17 -10.70 -5.78
C ASP A 16 -5.89 -10.93 -4.98
N GLY A 17 -4.78 -11.22 -5.64
CA GLY A 17 -3.50 -11.45 -5.00
C GLY A 17 -3.26 -12.87 -4.52
N SER A 18 -4.23 -13.78 -4.64
CA SER A 18 -4.11 -15.14 -4.13
C SER A 18 -2.95 -15.90 -4.77
N ASP A 19 -2.63 -15.62 -6.04
CA ASP A 19 -1.51 -16.23 -6.74
C ASP A 19 -0.15 -15.83 -6.15
N PHE A 20 -0.11 -14.76 -5.39
CA PHE A 20 1.10 -14.24 -4.74
C PHE A 20 1.09 -14.47 -3.22
N GLY A 21 0.09 -15.17 -2.70
CA GLY A 21 -0.03 -15.42 -1.27
C GLY A 21 -0.45 -14.20 -0.45
N ILE A 22 -1.06 -13.21 -1.07
CA ILE A 22 -1.55 -12.01 -0.40
C ILE A 22 -3.01 -11.74 -0.78
N SER A 23 -3.63 -10.80 -0.10
CA SER A 23 -4.98 -10.34 -0.41
C SER A 23 -4.91 -8.91 -0.91
N ILE A 24 -5.39 -8.67 -2.13
CA ILE A 24 -5.36 -7.36 -2.77
C ILE A 24 -6.78 -6.83 -2.93
N SER A 25 -6.98 -5.59 -2.49
CA SER A 25 -8.19 -4.82 -2.75
C SER A 25 -7.83 -3.56 -3.51
N TYR A 26 -8.78 -3.01 -4.25
CA TYR A 26 -8.53 -1.91 -5.18
C TYR A 26 -9.39 -0.71 -4.82
N ALA A 27 -8.79 0.47 -4.96
CA ALA A 27 -9.50 1.74 -4.85
C ALA A 27 -8.94 2.70 -5.88
N VAL A 28 -9.77 3.65 -6.28
CA VAL A 28 -9.43 4.64 -7.30
C VAL A 28 -9.23 5.99 -6.64
N GLN A 29 -8.15 6.69 -6.99
CA GLN A 29 -7.95 8.08 -6.65
C GLN A 29 -8.34 8.91 -7.87
N PRO A 30 -9.48 9.63 -7.83
CA PRO A 30 -10.01 10.31 -9.03
C PRO A 30 -9.10 11.42 -9.55
N SER A 31 -8.31 12.06 -8.66
CA SER A 31 -7.40 13.12 -9.05
C SER A 31 -6.15 13.06 -8.17
N PRO A 32 -4.99 13.56 -8.68
CA PRO A 32 -3.73 13.48 -7.93
C PRO A 32 -3.64 14.58 -6.85
N ASP A 33 -4.40 14.45 -5.80
CA ASP A 33 -4.53 15.45 -4.74
C ASP A 33 -3.52 15.27 -3.60
N GLY A 34 -2.48 14.45 -3.81
CA GLY A 34 -1.42 14.25 -2.84
C GLY A 34 -1.47 12.89 -2.15
N LEU A 35 -0.37 12.54 -1.50
CA LEU A 35 -0.20 11.24 -0.86
C LEU A 35 -1.12 11.02 0.33
N ALA A 36 -1.38 12.08 1.09
CA ALA A 36 -2.23 11.97 2.28
C ALA A 36 -3.66 11.54 1.93
N GLN A 37 -4.13 11.82 0.71
CA GLN A 37 -5.45 11.41 0.27
C GLN A 37 -5.58 9.89 0.24
N ALA A 38 -4.50 9.16 0.06
CA ALA A 38 -4.52 7.70 0.08
C ALA A 38 -5.06 7.16 1.41
N PHE A 39 -4.76 7.82 2.52
CA PHE A 39 -5.26 7.41 3.84
C PHE A 39 -6.74 7.69 3.99
N ILE A 40 -7.24 8.74 3.37
CA ILE A 40 -8.67 9.05 3.36
C ILE A 40 -9.43 8.01 2.53
N ILE A 41 -8.94 7.70 1.34
CA ILE A 41 -9.54 6.71 0.45
C ILE A 41 -9.51 5.32 1.07
N GLY A 42 -8.40 4.98 1.74
CA GLY A 42 -8.19 3.67 2.33
C GLY A 42 -8.66 3.54 3.78
N GLU A 43 -9.35 4.52 4.33
CA GLU A 43 -9.67 4.57 5.76
C GLU A 43 -10.42 3.34 6.24
N GLU A 44 -11.46 2.91 5.52
CA GLU A 44 -12.23 1.73 5.90
C GLU A 44 -11.41 0.45 5.79
N PHE A 45 -10.57 0.37 4.79
CA PHE A 45 -9.68 -0.78 4.58
C PHE A 45 -8.66 -0.89 5.72
N ILE A 46 -8.11 0.23 6.15
CA ILE A 46 -7.10 0.27 7.21
C ILE A 46 -7.69 -0.09 8.57
N GLY A 47 -8.87 0.45 8.88
CA GLY A 47 -9.49 0.28 10.19
C GLY A 47 -8.55 0.78 11.29
N ASN A 48 -8.29 -0.09 12.29
CA ASN A 48 -7.39 0.20 13.40
C ASN A 48 -6.03 -0.50 13.25
N ASP A 49 -5.74 -1.04 12.08
CA ASP A 49 -4.50 -1.79 11.85
C ASP A 49 -3.33 -0.86 11.57
N ASN A 50 -2.13 -1.37 11.81
CA ASN A 50 -0.92 -0.73 11.34
C ASN A 50 -0.87 -0.77 9.82
N VAL A 51 -0.29 0.26 9.21
CA VAL A 51 -0.23 0.37 7.76
C VAL A 51 1.17 0.69 7.29
N CYS A 52 1.47 0.29 6.06
CA CYS A 52 2.66 0.69 5.34
C CYS A 52 2.23 1.31 4.02
N LEU A 53 2.67 2.53 3.74
CA LEU A 53 2.43 3.19 2.47
C LEU A 53 3.64 3.00 1.57
N VAL A 54 3.40 2.42 0.40
CA VAL A 54 4.44 2.20 -0.61
C VAL A 54 4.03 2.92 -1.89
N LEU A 55 4.93 3.76 -2.39
CA LEU A 55 4.72 4.43 -3.67
C LEU A 55 5.16 3.50 -4.80
N GLY A 56 4.36 3.43 -5.87
CA GLY A 56 4.61 2.50 -6.96
C GLY A 56 5.88 2.75 -7.74
N ASP A 57 6.46 3.95 -7.62
CA ASP A 57 7.70 4.33 -8.31
C ASP A 57 8.95 4.20 -7.42
N ASN A 58 8.79 3.74 -6.18
CA ASN A 58 9.91 3.52 -5.28
C ASN A 58 10.36 2.07 -5.32
N ILE A 59 11.68 1.85 -5.35
CA ILE A 59 12.29 0.53 -5.28
C ILE A 59 13.16 0.49 -4.03
N PHE A 60 12.86 -0.47 -3.14
CA PHE A 60 13.61 -0.65 -1.90
C PHE A 60 14.55 -1.83 -2.04
N TYR A 61 15.84 -1.58 -1.81
CA TYR A 61 16.87 -2.60 -1.90
C TYR A 61 18.00 -2.29 -0.91
N GLY A 62 18.44 -3.29 -0.18
CA GLY A 62 19.54 -3.10 0.74
C GLY A 62 19.70 -4.27 1.71
N GLN A 63 20.89 -4.36 2.31
CA GLN A 63 21.14 -5.30 3.38
C GLN A 63 20.30 -4.96 4.60
N SER A 64 19.83 -5.97 5.29
CA SER A 64 19.03 -5.83 6.51
C SER A 64 17.67 -5.17 6.29
N PHE A 65 17.23 -5.03 5.03
CA PHE A 65 15.93 -4.42 4.74
C PHE A 65 14.78 -5.18 5.40
N THR A 66 14.83 -6.51 5.38
CA THR A 66 13.82 -7.36 6.03
C THR A 66 13.74 -7.07 7.53
N GLN A 67 14.88 -6.92 8.20
CA GLN A 67 14.91 -6.59 9.62
C GLN A 67 14.33 -5.20 9.89
N THR A 68 14.67 -4.23 9.06
CA THR A 68 14.14 -2.86 9.17
C THR A 68 12.62 -2.88 9.06
N LEU A 69 12.07 -3.61 8.09
CA LEU A 69 10.62 -3.75 7.94
C LEU A 69 9.97 -4.41 9.16
N LYS A 70 10.60 -5.46 9.70
CA LYS A 70 10.07 -6.14 10.88
C LYS A 70 10.05 -5.25 12.10
N GLN A 71 11.09 -4.44 12.30
CA GLN A 71 11.16 -3.49 13.39
C GLN A 71 10.07 -2.42 13.25
N ALA A 72 9.90 -1.89 12.05
CA ALA A 72 8.86 -0.89 11.78
C ALA A 72 7.47 -1.49 12.01
N ALA A 73 7.24 -2.71 11.56
CA ALA A 73 5.94 -3.39 11.73
C ALA A 73 5.63 -3.67 13.20
N ALA A 74 6.64 -3.87 14.03
CA ALA A 74 6.48 -4.12 15.47
C ALA A 74 6.23 -2.85 16.27
N GLN A 75 6.40 -1.67 15.66
CA GLN A 75 6.20 -0.39 16.34
C GLN A 75 4.73 -0.18 16.67
N THR A 76 4.43 0.14 17.93
CA THR A 76 3.05 0.31 18.39
C THR A 76 2.63 1.76 18.49
N HIS A 77 3.56 2.69 18.46
CA HIS A 77 3.31 4.12 18.58
C HIS A 77 4.05 4.89 17.50
N GLY A 78 3.39 5.93 16.98
CA GLY A 78 3.99 6.82 16.02
C GLY A 78 4.12 6.21 14.63
N ALA A 79 5.08 6.70 13.86
CA ALA A 79 5.31 6.29 12.49
C ALA A 79 6.79 6.16 12.21
N THR A 80 7.11 5.36 11.19
CA THR A 80 8.46 5.23 10.64
C THR A 80 8.46 5.74 9.20
N VAL A 81 9.38 6.60 8.88
CA VAL A 81 9.51 7.17 7.54
C VAL A 81 10.81 6.69 6.89
#